data_db795fba4af3ceed1aad7c79f2138c2d
#
_entry.id   db795fba4af3ceed1aad7c79f2138c2d
#
_cell.length_a   1.000
_cell.length_b   1.000
_cell.length_c   1.000
_cell.angle_alpha   90.00
_cell.angle_beta   90.00
_cell.angle_gamma   90.00
#
_symmetry.space_group_name_H-M   'P 1'
#
loop_
_entity.id
_entity.type
_entity.pdbx_description
1 polymer ?
#
loop_
_entity_poly.entity_id
_entity_poly.type
_entity_poly.pdbx_seq_one_letter_code
_entity_poly.pdbx_strand_id
1 'polypeptide(L)'
;MQKFLLSLFLAVVIAPVVNSENHLTELNVDESFRAAVKLVETKQYIDAISIFTVLADQEIPEAQFNISLLLFNGLGAPKNYKDSLSWAWKAHLNEHEAALGQVNAILDMVTPELQNTVAEQLIEEFTELARAGDQMATVKLGMTYTDLLVEPNNLDAYTWLSIGQAYGIEKASSLLTDVTDLLTIEEILVQQDAAAKIFSELR
;
A
#
# COMPACT_ATOMS: atom_id res chain seq x y z
N MET A 1 1.54 -27.20 -71.24
CA MET A 1 1.92 -27.85 -69.94
C MET A 1 2.10 -26.73 -68.93
N GLN A 2 1.04 -26.51 -68.13
CA GLN A 2 0.98 -25.40 -67.16
C GLN A 2 1.08 -26.05 -65.78
N LYS A 3 2.19 -25.78 -65.07
CA LYS A 3 2.43 -26.30 -63.74
C LYS A 3 1.71 -25.41 -62.72
N PHE A 4 0.68 -25.95 -62.03
CA PHE A 4 0.06 -25.33 -60.85
C PHE A 4 1.01 -25.49 -59.65
N LEU A 5 1.50 -24.35 -59.11
CA LEU A 5 2.18 -24.26 -57.83
C LEU A 5 1.09 -24.11 -56.73
N LEU A 6 0.92 -25.15 -55.97
CA LEU A 6 0.05 -25.15 -54.77
C LEU A 6 0.81 -24.47 -53.64
N SER A 7 0.45 -23.22 -53.32
CA SER A 7 0.98 -22.50 -52.18
C SER A 7 0.26 -22.98 -50.88
N LEU A 8 1.00 -23.70 -50.05
CA LEU A 8 0.53 -24.16 -48.75
C LEU A 8 0.67 -22.99 -47.74
N PHE A 9 -0.44 -22.30 -47.46
CA PHE A 9 -0.48 -21.32 -46.36
C PHE A 9 -0.53 -22.10 -45.01
N LEU A 10 0.61 -22.13 -44.33
CA LEU A 10 0.69 -22.61 -42.94
C LEU A 10 0.12 -21.52 -42.01
N ALA A 11 -1.12 -21.63 -41.59
CA ALA A 11 -1.70 -20.77 -40.59
C ALA A 11 -1.07 -21.13 -39.24
N VAL A 12 -0.13 -20.28 -38.77
CA VAL A 12 0.37 -20.35 -37.40
C VAL A 12 -0.75 -19.84 -36.46
N VAL A 13 -1.45 -20.75 -35.87
CA VAL A 13 -2.36 -20.43 -34.75
C VAL A 13 -1.49 -20.06 -33.54
N ILE A 14 -1.31 -18.77 -33.29
CA ILE A 14 -0.74 -18.29 -32.06
C ILE A 14 -1.82 -18.47 -30.99
N ALA A 15 -1.76 -19.58 -30.25
CA ALA A 15 -2.55 -19.70 -29.04
C ALA A 15 -2.08 -18.62 -28.03
N PRO A 16 -3.00 -17.94 -27.33
CA PRO A 16 -2.58 -17.01 -26.28
C PRO A 16 -1.78 -17.79 -25.24
N VAL A 17 -0.53 -17.39 -25.00
CA VAL A 17 0.25 -17.86 -23.86
C VAL A 17 -0.47 -17.33 -22.63
N VAL A 18 -1.29 -18.17 -22.01
CA VAL A 18 -1.83 -17.92 -20.67
C VAL A 18 -0.61 -17.84 -19.77
N ASN A 19 -0.45 -16.69 -19.12
CA ASN A 19 0.72 -16.37 -18.31
C ASN A 19 0.70 -17.29 -17.07
N SER A 20 1.25 -18.49 -17.22
CA SER A 20 1.31 -19.51 -16.17
C SER A 20 2.14 -19.07 -14.95
N GLU A 21 3.01 -18.09 -15.14
CA GLU A 21 3.83 -17.55 -14.05
C GLU A 21 2.97 -16.76 -13.04
N ASN A 22 2.00 -15.92 -13.49
CA ASN A 22 1.11 -15.20 -12.59
C ASN A 22 0.23 -16.17 -11.78
N HIS A 23 -0.28 -17.21 -12.40
CA HIS A 23 -1.13 -18.19 -11.70
C HIS A 23 -0.35 -19.02 -10.67
N LEU A 24 0.92 -19.36 -10.96
CA LEU A 24 1.79 -20.06 -10.00
C LEU A 24 2.20 -19.16 -8.83
N THR A 25 2.37 -17.84 -9.07
CA THR A 25 2.70 -16.86 -8.03
C THR A 25 1.51 -16.67 -7.08
N GLU A 26 0.29 -16.51 -7.61
CA GLU A 26 -0.93 -16.39 -6.81
C GLU A 26 -1.20 -17.65 -5.97
N LEU A 27 -1.06 -18.85 -6.54
CA LEU A 27 -1.19 -20.10 -5.79
C LEU A 27 -0.17 -20.22 -4.66
N ASN A 28 1.06 -19.67 -4.84
CA ASN A 28 2.09 -19.68 -3.81
C ASN A 28 1.78 -18.70 -2.67
N VAL A 29 1.22 -17.52 -2.97
CA VAL A 29 0.79 -16.52 -1.97
C VAL A 29 -0.30 -17.12 -1.07
N ASP A 30 -1.36 -17.65 -1.66
CA ASP A 30 -2.48 -18.27 -0.92
C ASP A 30 -2.05 -19.47 -0.07
N GLU A 31 -1.17 -20.31 -0.59
CA GLU A 31 -0.64 -21.45 0.14
C GLU A 31 0.25 -21.01 1.29
N SER A 32 1.12 -20.04 1.07
CA SER A 32 2.00 -19.47 2.09
C SER A 32 1.19 -18.79 3.20
N PHE A 33 0.16 -18.04 2.83
CA PHE A 33 -0.74 -17.41 3.80
C PHE A 33 -1.46 -18.45 4.68
N ARG A 34 -2.04 -19.50 4.07
CA ARG A 34 -2.67 -20.60 4.82
C ARG A 34 -1.68 -21.33 5.72
N ALA A 35 -0.44 -21.52 5.27
CA ALA A 35 0.61 -22.12 6.10
C ALA A 35 0.92 -21.23 7.33
N ALA A 36 1.04 -19.92 7.14
CA ALA A 36 1.26 -18.97 8.24
C ALA A 36 0.10 -18.97 9.24
N VAL A 37 -1.16 -18.99 8.77
CA VAL A 37 -2.34 -19.10 9.63
C VAL A 37 -2.31 -20.41 10.45
N LYS A 38 -1.94 -21.53 9.82
CA LYS A 38 -1.78 -22.81 10.51
C LYS A 38 -0.74 -22.77 11.61
N LEU A 39 0.37 -22.07 11.38
CA LEU A 39 1.42 -21.87 12.38
C LEU A 39 0.90 -21.04 13.57
N VAL A 40 0.07 -20.02 13.32
CA VAL A 40 -0.60 -19.26 14.39
C VAL A 40 -1.50 -20.17 15.22
N GLU A 41 -2.35 -20.98 14.58
CA GLU A 41 -3.24 -21.93 15.26
C GLU A 41 -2.49 -22.92 16.16
N THR A 42 -1.30 -23.34 15.71
CA THR A 42 -0.43 -24.27 16.44
C THR A 42 0.58 -23.55 17.37
N LYS A 43 0.45 -22.23 17.54
CA LYS A 43 1.29 -21.38 18.40
C LYS A 43 2.77 -21.32 18.01
N GLN A 44 3.09 -21.59 16.76
CA GLN A 44 4.43 -21.44 16.18
C GLN A 44 4.57 -20.01 15.61
N TYR A 45 4.45 -19.01 16.51
CA TYR A 45 4.31 -17.60 16.12
C TYR A 45 5.55 -17.03 15.46
N ILE A 46 6.77 -17.49 15.82
CA ILE A 46 8.03 -17.02 15.21
C ILE A 46 8.05 -17.37 13.71
N ASP A 47 7.69 -18.63 13.39
CA ASP A 47 7.65 -19.09 12.01
C ASP A 47 6.52 -18.41 11.22
N ALA A 48 5.37 -18.18 11.88
CA ALA A 48 4.25 -17.44 11.29
C ALA A 48 4.66 -16.01 10.90
N ILE A 49 5.32 -15.26 11.81
CA ILE A 49 5.80 -13.90 11.52
C ILE A 49 6.74 -13.91 10.31
N SER A 50 7.66 -14.88 10.24
CA SER A 50 8.60 -14.94 9.12
C SER A 50 7.90 -15.08 7.76
N ILE A 51 6.86 -15.89 7.68
CA ILE A 51 6.08 -16.05 6.44
C ILE A 51 5.23 -14.80 6.17
N PHE A 52 4.53 -14.30 7.19
CA PHE A 52 3.73 -13.09 7.02
C PHE A 52 4.57 -11.89 6.60
N THR A 53 5.82 -11.75 7.08
CA THR A 53 6.71 -10.67 6.66
C THR A 53 6.97 -10.71 5.16
N VAL A 54 7.28 -11.88 4.60
CA VAL A 54 7.49 -12.04 3.15
C VAL A 54 6.24 -11.66 2.34
N LEU A 55 5.05 -12.00 2.86
CA LEU A 55 3.78 -11.66 2.21
C LEU A 55 3.42 -10.19 2.40
N ALA A 56 3.71 -9.62 3.56
CA ALA A 56 3.44 -8.22 3.86
C ALA A 56 4.32 -7.26 3.03
N ASP A 57 5.57 -7.67 2.74
CA ASP A 57 6.47 -6.96 1.83
C ASP A 57 5.98 -6.99 0.37
N GLN A 58 5.08 -7.94 0.03
CA GLN A 58 4.35 -7.99 -1.24
C GLN A 58 3.00 -7.24 -1.17
N GLU A 59 2.83 -6.42 -0.16
CA GLU A 59 1.64 -5.62 0.08
C GLU A 59 0.34 -6.43 0.30
N ILE A 60 0.44 -7.71 0.73
CA ILE A 60 -0.73 -8.52 1.07
C ILE A 60 -1.36 -7.99 2.38
N PRO A 61 -2.55 -7.38 2.33
CA PRO A 61 -3.13 -6.66 3.47
C PRO A 61 -3.45 -7.58 4.65
N GLU A 62 -3.86 -8.82 4.41
CA GLU A 62 -4.11 -9.79 5.46
C GLU A 62 -2.82 -10.19 6.21
N ALA A 63 -1.68 -10.25 5.52
CA ALA A 63 -0.39 -10.53 6.14
C ALA A 63 0.08 -9.35 6.98
N GLN A 64 -0.04 -8.13 6.48
CA GLN A 64 0.25 -6.90 7.22
C GLN A 64 -0.58 -6.80 8.49
N PHE A 65 -1.89 -7.08 8.40
CA PHE A 65 -2.79 -7.10 9.54
C PHE A 65 -2.39 -8.16 10.57
N ASN A 66 -2.07 -9.38 10.14
CA ASN A 66 -1.67 -10.46 11.05
C ASN A 66 -0.35 -10.15 11.77
N ILE A 67 0.64 -9.58 11.10
CA ILE A 67 1.87 -9.11 11.78
C ILE A 67 1.54 -8.08 12.85
N SER A 68 0.70 -7.09 12.52
CA SER A 68 0.27 -6.10 13.50
C SER A 68 -0.32 -6.75 14.76
N LEU A 69 -1.23 -7.71 14.58
CA LEU A 69 -1.84 -8.43 15.71
C LEU A 69 -0.81 -9.21 16.54
N LEU A 70 0.13 -9.90 15.90
CA LEU A 70 1.15 -10.68 16.58
C LEU A 70 2.08 -9.78 17.40
N LEU A 71 2.53 -8.66 16.84
CA LEU A 71 3.38 -7.67 17.52
C LEU A 71 2.64 -6.95 18.65
N PHE A 72 1.35 -6.62 18.46
CA PHE A 72 0.51 -6.02 19.49
C PHE A 72 0.38 -6.91 20.73
N ASN A 73 0.22 -8.21 20.50
CA ASN A 73 0.04 -9.20 21.57
C ASN A 73 1.36 -9.73 22.14
N GLY A 74 2.50 -9.49 21.49
CA GLY A 74 3.81 -10.04 21.89
C GLY A 74 3.92 -11.53 21.60
N LEU A 75 3.34 -11.98 20.51
CA LEU A 75 3.36 -13.37 20.05
C LEU A 75 4.39 -13.54 18.93
N GLY A 76 5.37 -14.41 19.13
CA GLY A 76 6.49 -14.64 18.20
C GLY A 76 7.61 -13.60 18.27
N ALA A 77 7.34 -12.42 18.83
CA ALA A 77 8.28 -11.36 19.14
C ALA A 77 7.81 -10.60 20.39
N PRO A 78 8.70 -9.86 21.09
CA PRO A 78 8.27 -8.96 22.16
C PRO A 78 7.24 -7.94 21.64
N LYS A 79 6.33 -7.51 22.52
CA LYS A 79 5.36 -6.45 22.18
C LYS A 79 6.06 -5.25 21.60
N ASN A 80 5.57 -4.78 20.45
CA ASN A 80 6.10 -3.63 19.76
C ASN A 80 4.94 -2.84 19.12
N TYR A 81 4.42 -1.86 19.88
CA TYR A 81 3.31 -1.02 19.40
C TYR A 81 3.68 -0.13 18.22
N LYS A 82 4.96 0.28 18.11
CA LYS A 82 5.45 1.08 16.99
C LYS A 82 5.33 0.32 15.66
N ASP A 83 5.93 -0.86 15.59
CA ASP A 83 5.88 -1.68 14.37
C ASP A 83 4.48 -2.23 14.14
N SER A 84 3.74 -2.54 15.22
CA SER A 84 2.33 -2.93 15.11
C SER A 84 1.48 -1.83 14.46
N LEU A 85 1.66 -0.55 14.84
CA LEU A 85 0.95 0.58 14.24
C LEU A 85 1.33 0.75 12.77
N SER A 86 2.61 0.66 12.44
CA SER A 86 3.09 0.74 11.05
C SER A 86 2.42 -0.32 10.17
N TRP A 87 2.40 -1.58 10.60
CA TRP A 87 1.78 -2.66 9.84
C TRP A 87 0.25 -2.55 9.78
N ALA A 88 -0.40 -2.15 10.88
CA ALA A 88 -1.85 -1.91 10.88
C ALA A 88 -2.23 -0.81 9.90
N TRP A 89 -1.45 0.29 9.86
CA TRP A 89 -1.68 1.40 8.94
C TRP A 89 -1.48 0.97 7.49
N LYS A 90 -0.41 0.23 7.17
CA LYS A 90 -0.21 -0.33 5.83
C LYS A 90 -1.36 -1.25 5.40
N ALA A 91 -1.84 -2.11 6.29
CA ALA A 91 -3.00 -2.95 6.02
C ALA A 91 -4.26 -2.12 5.75
N HIS A 92 -4.46 -1.01 6.49
CA HIS A 92 -5.57 -0.08 6.26
C HIS A 92 -5.47 0.61 4.89
N LEU A 93 -4.29 1.10 4.54
CA LEU A 93 -4.04 1.73 3.23
C LEU A 93 -4.26 0.75 2.07
N ASN A 94 -4.00 -0.54 2.30
CA ASN A 94 -4.25 -1.64 1.36
C ASN A 94 -5.65 -2.28 1.54
N GLU A 95 -6.59 -1.54 2.17
CA GLU A 95 -8.03 -1.83 2.23
C GLU A 95 -8.43 -3.09 3.03
N HIS A 96 -7.61 -3.51 4.00
CA HIS A 96 -8.02 -4.56 4.92
C HIS A 96 -9.15 -4.07 5.86
N GLU A 97 -10.29 -4.73 5.82
CA GLU A 97 -11.54 -4.29 6.48
C GLU A 97 -11.39 -4.03 7.99
N ALA A 98 -10.66 -4.89 8.71
CA ALA A 98 -10.49 -4.77 10.15
C ALA A 98 -9.30 -3.88 10.59
N ALA A 99 -8.48 -3.40 9.64
CA ALA A 99 -7.22 -2.74 9.98
C ALA A 99 -7.41 -1.41 10.70
N LEU A 100 -8.41 -0.60 10.31
CA LEU A 100 -8.69 0.66 10.99
C LEU A 100 -9.05 0.45 12.47
N GLY A 101 -9.79 -0.62 12.79
CA GLY A 101 -10.09 -0.99 14.16
C GLY A 101 -8.82 -1.33 14.97
N GLN A 102 -7.87 -2.01 14.34
CA GLN A 102 -6.57 -2.32 14.96
C GLN A 102 -5.71 -1.05 15.14
N VAL A 103 -5.69 -0.14 14.15
CA VAL A 103 -5.02 1.16 14.27
C VAL A 103 -5.54 1.90 15.51
N ASN A 104 -6.85 2.06 15.63
CA ASN A 104 -7.46 2.75 16.77
C ASN A 104 -7.11 2.09 18.13
N ALA A 105 -7.15 0.75 18.18
CA ALA A 105 -6.77 0.02 19.40
C ALA A 105 -5.30 0.24 19.79
N ILE A 106 -4.41 0.42 18.83
CA ILE A 106 -3.00 0.73 19.09
C ILE A 106 -2.84 2.20 19.51
N LEU A 107 -3.56 3.13 18.86
CA LEU A 107 -3.51 4.56 19.20
C LEU A 107 -3.93 4.82 20.63
N ASP A 108 -4.86 4.04 21.18
CA ASP A 108 -5.24 4.09 22.61
C ASP A 108 -4.11 3.67 23.57
N MET A 109 -3.05 3.02 23.05
CA MET A 109 -1.95 2.46 23.84
C MET A 109 -0.62 3.20 23.66
N VAL A 110 -0.55 4.19 22.78
CA VAL A 110 0.68 4.91 22.43
C VAL A 110 0.55 6.40 22.73
N THR A 111 1.69 7.08 22.80
CA THR A 111 1.71 8.53 22.96
C THR A 111 1.60 9.24 21.61
N PRO A 112 1.14 10.51 21.57
CA PRO A 112 1.13 11.32 20.36
C PRO A 112 2.52 11.41 19.67
N GLU A 113 3.60 11.44 20.43
CA GLU A 113 4.96 11.48 19.90
C GLU A 113 5.32 10.17 19.17
N LEU A 114 4.89 9.01 19.70
CA LEU A 114 5.11 7.73 19.02
C LEU A 114 4.25 7.62 17.75
N GLN A 115 3.01 8.07 17.80
CA GLN A 115 2.12 8.14 16.63
C GLN A 115 2.77 8.97 15.51
N ASN A 116 3.22 10.19 15.81
CA ASN A 116 3.91 11.05 14.85
C ASN A 116 5.21 10.40 14.31
N THR A 117 5.99 9.75 15.18
CA THR A 117 7.20 9.03 14.75
C THR A 117 6.89 7.95 13.71
N VAL A 118 5.79 7.20 13.88
CA VAL A 118 5.35 6.20 12.91
C VAL A 118 4.86 6.87 11.63
N ALA A 119 4.06 7.92 11.74
CA ALA A 119 3.55 8.66 10.59
C ALA A 119 4.69 9.23 9.73
N GLU A 120 5.66 9.89 10.34
CA GLU A 120 6.83 10.47 9.66
C GLU A 120 7.68 9.39 8.95
N GLN A 121 7.88 8.24 9.58
CA GLN A 121 8.59 7.12 8.95
C GLN A 121 7.86 6.57 7.72
N LEU A 122 6.52 6.45 7.79
CA LEU A 122 5.71 6.01 6.67
C LEU A 122 5.65 7.06 5.56
N ILE A 123 5.62 8.34 5.90
CA ILE A 123 5.70 9.44 4.93
C ILE A 123 7.02 9.39 4.17
N GLU A 124 8.15 9.17 4.86
CA GLU A 124 9.46 8.99 4.22
C GLU A 124 9.45 7.77 3.27
N GLU A 125 9.00 6.61 3.75
CA GLU A 125 8.90 5.38 2.96
C GLU A 125 8.03 5.58 1.71
N PHE A 126 6.83 6.13 1.86
CA PHE A 126 5.92 6.32 0.73
C PHE A 126 6.41 7.41 -0.24
N THR A 127 7.14 8.42 0.25
CA THR A 127 7.79 9.41 -0.61
C THR A 127 8.85 8.75 -1.50
N GLU A 128 9.63 7.82 -0.96
CA GLU A 128 10.61 7.05 -1.72
C GLU A 128 9.95 6.13 -2.74
N LEU A 129 8.86 5.47 -2.37
CA LEU A 129 8.07 4.65 -3.30
C LEU A 129 7.47 5.48 -4.45
N ALA A 130 6.91 6.66 -4.15
CA ALA A 130 6.41 7.58 -5.16
C ALA A 130 7.54 8.01 -6.13
N ARG A 131 8.73 8.31 -5.62
CA ARG A 131 9.91 8.62 -6.44
C ARG A 131 10.40 7.43 -7.26
N ALA A 132 10.20 6.22 -6.78
CA ALA A 132 10.51 4.99 -7.52
C ALA A 132 9.46 4.65 -8.59
N GLY A 133 8.36 5.41 -8.68
CA GLY A 133 7.32 5.26 -9.70
C GLY A 133 6.05 4.57 -9.21
N ASP A 134 5.94 4.27 -7.92
CA ASP A 134 4.67 3.79 -7.34
C ASP A 134 3.66 4.93 -7.25
N GLN A 135 2.71 4.94 -8.18
CA GLN A 135 1.67 5.96 -8.24
C GLN A 135 0.70 5.88 -7.05
N MET A 136 0.45 4.67 -6.51
CA MET A 136 -0.44 4.50 -5.35
C MET A 136 0.15 5.08 -4.07
N ALA A 137 1.48 5.20 -3.98
CA ALA A 137 2.13 5.86 -2.86
C ALA A 137 1.66 7.31 -2.66
N THR A 138 1.20 8.01 -3.72
CA THR A 138 0.64 9.37 -3.61
C THR A 138 -0.65 9.41 -2.79
N VAL A 139 -1.50 8.37 -2.93
CA VAL A 139 -2.72 8.22 -2.12
C VAL A 139 -2.37 7.83 -0.69
N LYS A 140 -1.42 6.91 -0.53
CA LYS A 140 -0.93 6.48 0.80
C LYS A 140 -0.36 7.67 1.58
N LEU A 141 0.38 8.56 0.91
CA LEU A 141 0.87 9.83 1.47
C LEU A 141 -0.28 10.75 1.90
N GLY A 142 -1.23 11.01 1.00
CA GLY A 142 -2.37 11.85 1.32
C GLY A 142 -3.10 11.39 2.58
N MET A 143 -3.47 10.11 2.65
CA MET A 143 -4.14 9.51 3.81
C MET A 143 -3.27 9.54 5.08
N THR A 144 -1.95 9.36 4.95
CA THR A 144 -1.07 9.40 6.12
C THR A 144 -0.96 10.82 6.68
N TYR A 145 -0.91 11.83 5.83
CA TYR A 145 -0.90 13.24 6.24
C TYR A 145 -2.23 13.69 6.89
N THR A 146 -3.38 13.15 6.44
CA THR A 146 -4.69 13.54 7.00
C THR A 146 -5.06 12.76 8.26
N ASP A 147 -4.78 11.44 8.28
CA ASP A 147 -5.45 10.55 9.22
C ASP A 147 -4.51 9.90 10.24
N LEU A 148 -3.18 9.87 9.99
CA LEU A 148 -2.24 9.26 10.92
C LEU A 148 -1.46 10.28 11.74
N LEU A 149 -1.14 11.46 11.24
CA LEU A 149 -0.54 12.52 12.03
C LEU A 149 -1.49 12.97 13.14
N VAL A 150 -0.93 13.27 14.32
CA VAL A 150 -1.71 13.85 15.44
C VAL A 150 -2.37 15.16 15.04
N GLU A 151 -1.61 16.03 14.35
CA GLU A 151 -2.12 17.24 13.72
C GLU A 151 -2.09 17.03 12.20
N PRO A 152 -3.26 16.94 11.54
CA PRO A 152 -3.31 16.74 10.09
C PRO A 152 -2.56 17.81 9.29
N ASN A 153 -1.79 17.38 8.31
CA ASN A 153 -1.11 18.28 7.37
C ASN A 153 -1.85 18.30 6.02
N ASN A 154 -2.92 19.08 5.96
CA ASN A 154 -3.78 19.18 4.78
C ASN A 154 -3.05 19.79 3.57
N LEU A 155 -2.01 20.60 3.78
CA LEU A 155 -1.23 21.20 2.69
C LEU A 155 -0.46 20.13 1.91
N ASP A 156 0.32 19.32 2.61
CA ASP A 156 1.06 18.22 1.97
C ASP A 156 0.12 17.12 1.45
N ALA A 157 -0.98 16.85 2.17
CA ALA A 157 -2.01 15.95 1.68
C ALA A 157 -2.59 16.41 0.33
N TYR A 158 -2.95 17.69 0.20
CA TYR A 158 -3.42 18.28 -1.05
C TYR A 158 -2.39 18.08 -2.17
N THR A 159 -1.12 18.36 -1.90
CA THR A 159 -0.04 18.23 -2.88
C THR A 159 0.03 16.80 -3.44
N TRP A 160 0.11 15.81 -2.59
CA TRP A 160 0.25 14.41 -3.01
C TRP A 160 -1.02 13.84 -3.65
N LEU A 161 -2.20 14.20 -3.13
CA LEU A 161 -3.48 13.79 -3.73
C LEU A 161 -3.69 14.44 -5.11
N SER A 162 -3.24 15.69 -5.32
CA SER A 162 -3.26 16.34 -6.63
C SER A 162 -2.40 15.58 -7.66
N ILE A 163 -1.24 15.08 -7.24
CA ILE A 163 -0.39 14.23 -8.06
C ILE A 163 -1.08 12.90 -8.37
N GLY A 164 -1.70 12.27 -7.37
CA GLY A 164 -2.48 11.03 -7.56
C GLY A 164 -3.67 11.24 -8.53
N GLN A 165 -4.34 12.37 -8.44
CA GLN A 165 -5.40 12.74 -9.41
C GLN A 165 -4.84 12.90 -10.83
N ALA A 166 -3.65 13.50 -10.97
CA ALA A 166 -3.00 13.65 -12.29
C ALA A 166 -2.60 12.31 -12.90
N TYR A 167 -2.38 11.26 -12.09
CA TYR A 167 -2.22 9.87 -12.55
C TYR A 167 -3.56 9.19 -12.87
N GLY A 168 -4.70 9.83 -12.61
CA GLY A 168 -6.03 9.28 -12.88
C GLY A 168 -6.55 8.36 -11.78
N ILE A 169 -6.00 8.41 -10.57
CA ILE A 169 -6.42 7.59 -9.43
C ILE A 169 -7.72 8.15 -8.85
N GLU A 170 -8.82 7.42 -8.97
CA GLU A 170 -10.16 7.85 -8.53
C GLU A 170 -10.19 8.14 -7.02
N LYS A 171 -9.56 7.28 -6.20
CA LYS A 171 -9.47 7.47 -4.75
C LYS A 171 -8.76 8.79 -4.39
N ALA A 172 -7.68 9.15 -5.13
CA ALA A 172 -7.01 10.44 -4.94
C ALA A 172 -7.95 11.61 -5.20
N SER A 173 -8.75 11.55 -6.27
CA SER A 173 -9.69 12.61 -6.63
C SER A 173 -10.79 12.80 -5.57
N SER A 174 -11.29 11.71 -4.98
CA SER A 174 -12.28 11.77 -3.89
C SER A 174 -11.68 12.43 -2.65
N LEU A 175 -10.53 11.95 -2.18
CA LEU A 175 -9.86 12.49 -0.99
C LEU A 175 -9.40 13.96 -1.19
N LEU A 176 -8.96 14.31 -2.41
CA LEU A 176 -8.57 15.68 -2.73
C LEU A 176 -9.74 16.65 -2.57
N THR A 177 -10.96 16.24 -2.90
CA THR A 177 -12.15 17.06 -2.70
C THR A 177 -12.33 17.40 -1.21
N ASP A 178 -12.25 16.40 -0.35
CA ASP A 178 -12.41 16.58 1.11
C ASP A 178 -11.33 17.50 1.68
N VAL A 179 -10.07 17.34 1.24
CA VAL A 179 -8.95 18.19 1.68
C VAL A 179 -9.08 19.62 1.13
N THR A 180 -9.56 19.80 -0.09
CA THR A 180 -9.72 21.11 -0.72
C THR A 180 -10.67 21.99 0.09
N ASP A 181 -11.73 21.42 0.65
CA ASP A 181 -12.73 22.17 1.45
C ASP A 181 -12.16 22.70 2.78
N LEU A 182 -10.98 22.23 3.19
CA LEU A 182 -10.29 22.64 4.42
C LEU A 182 -9.24 23.74 4.19
N LEU A 183 -8.97 24.11 2.93
CA LEU A 183 -7.90 25.04 2.55
C LEU A 183 -8.44 26.36 2.02
N THR A 184 -7.69 27.44 2.23
CA THR A 184 -7.93 28.71 1.57
C THR A 184 -7.50 28.67 0.10
N ILE A 185 -8.02 29.60 -0.71
CA ILE A 185 -7.62 29.73 -2.13
C ILE A 185 -6.13 29.99 -2.27
N GLU A 186 -5.56 30.82 -1.40
CA GLU A 186 -4.14 31.15 -1.39
C GLU A 186 -3.26 29.90 -1.11
N GLU A 187 -3.66 29.06 -0.15
CA GLU A 187 -2.98 27.81 0.16
C GLU A 187 -3.06 26.82 -1.02
N ILE A 188 -4.24 26.69 -1.62
CA ILE A 188 -4.46 25.83 -2.79
C ILE A 188 -3.52 26.23 -3.92
N LEU A 189 -3.41 27.53 -4.24
CA LEU A 189 -2.55 27.99 -5.34
C LEU A 189 -1.06 27.64 -5.08
N VAL A 190 -0.61 27.81 -3.84
CA VAL A 190 0.76 27.43 -3.46
C VAL A 190 0.99 25.93 -3.61
N GLN A 191 0.03 25.10 -3.18
CA GLN A 191 0.18 23.65 -3.26
C GLN A 191 0.04 23.12 -4.70
N GLN A 192 -0.70 23.79 -5.58
CA GLN A 192 -0.71 23.48 -7.02
C GLN A 192 0.66 23.65 -7.66
N ASP A 193 1.37 24.73 -7.33
CA ASP A 193 2.73 24.95 -7.82
C ASP A 193 3.71 23.89 -7.28
N ALA A 194 3.58 23.54 -5.99
CA ALA A 194 4.38 22.49 -5.36
C ALA A 194 4.12 21.11 -6.03
N ALA A 195 2.86 20.77 -6.23
CA ALA A 195 2.46 19.52 -6.90
C ALA A 195 2.99 19.44 -8.33
N ALA A 196 2.88 20.53 -9.11
CA ALA A 196 3.39 20.60 -10.48
C ALA A 196 4.90 20.38 -10.53
N LYS A 197 5.64 20.97 -9.59
CA LYS A 197 7.10 20.79 -9.48
C LYS A 197 7.45 19.34 -9.17
N ILE A 198 6.88 18.76 -8.11
CA ILE A 198 7.14 17.37 -7.70
C ILE A 198 6.77 16.43 -8.85
N PHE A 199 5.60 16.60 -9.46
CA PHE A 199 5.16 15.75 -10.57
C PHE A 199 6.13 15.78 -11.76
N SER A 200 6.76 16.92 -12.03
CA SER A 200 7.79 17.02 -13.08
C SER A 200 9.07 16.24 -12.74
N GLU A 201 9.39 16.08 -11.45
CA GLU A 201 10.57 15.37 -10.95
C GLU A 201 10.33 13.83 -10.91
N LEU A 202 9.07 13.40 -10.82
CA LEU A 202 8.68 11.98 -10.79
C LEU A 202 8.58 11.34 -12.20
N ARG A 203 8.74 12.09 -13.27
CA ARG A 203 8.63 11.65 -14.68
C ARG A 203 9.97 11.50 -15.34
#